data_93a1cd76357b4900861fa6a18036ee60
#
_entry.id   93a1cd76357b4900861fa6a18036ee60
#
_cell.length_a   1.000
_cell.length_b   1.000
_cell.length_c   1.000
_cell.angle_alpha   90.00
_cell.angle_beta   90.00
_cell.angle_gamma   90.00
#
_symmetry.space_group_name_H-M   'P 1'
#
loop_
_entity.id
_entity.type
_entity.pdbx_description
1 polymer ?
#
loop_
_entity_poly.entity_id
_entity_poly.type
_entity_poly.pdbx_seq_one_letter_code
_entity_poly.pdbx_strand_id
1 'polypeptide(L)'
;PGVPGAAARSLPPAPGASPRPRPAQGGGVFMARTKSFTRRSRELPPNLRRTWEAVAPRYVIEPRRGVGRTTVAEDFALDPAEVFGRCAPLTIEVGSGTGEQLVAAAAAHPDRDYLALEVWVPGIAKLLSKAAGAGVENIRVLEADAAQALPHLLDDATAREVWTFFPDPWRKARHRKRRLVSGSFALEVARLLEDGGVWRMATDWDDYAWQMRDVVEACPLLDNPHAGERPDPADPRPDHGGFAPRYEGRIVTHFETRGLDAGRRAHDIVGARIPRA
;
A
#
# COMPACT_ATOMS: atom_id res chain seq x y z
N PRO A 1 -44.21 -19.10 -17.68
CA PRO A 1 -42.94 -19.74 -17.60
C PRO A 1 -41.95 -18.84 -16.87
N GLY A 2 -41.71 -19.20 -15.58
CA GLY A 2 -40.87 -18.39 -14.69
C GLY A 2 -39.39 -18.70 -14.94
N VAL A 3 -38.58 -17.64 -14.89
CA VAL A 3 -37.11 -17.72 -14.89
C VAL A 3 -36.66 -18.14 -13.47
N PRO A 4 -35.82 -19.14 -13.28
CA PRO A 4 -35.32 -19.50 -11.95
C PRO A 4 -34.31 -18.48 -11.51
N GLY A 5 -34.51 -17.91 -10.31
CA GLY A 5 -33.58 -16.99 -9.65
C GLY A 5 -32.22 -17.65 -9.41
N ALA A 6 -31.15 -16.95 -9.82
CA ALA A 6 -29.79 -17.33 -9.52
C ALA A 6 -29.57 -17.22 -8.00
N ALA A 7 -29.38 -18.35 -7.34
CA ALA A 7 -28.98 -18.42 -5.94
C ALA A 7 -27.58 -17.81 -5.80
N ALA A 8 -27.45 -16.75 -5.02
CA ALA A 8 -26.17 -16.18 -4.63
C ALA A 8 -25.35 -17.26 -3.89
N ARG A 9 -24.30 -17.73 -4.51
CA ARG A 9 -23.33 -18.62 -3.86
C ARG A 9 -22.59 -17.80 -2.81
N SER A 10 -22.82 -18.12 -1.54
CA SER A 10 -22.00 -17.61 -0.44
C SER A 10 -20.58 -18.16 -0.60
N LEU A 11 -19.62 -17.25 -0.79
CA LEU A 11 -18.20 -17.60 -0.76
C LEU A 11 -17.81 -18.06 0.65
N PRO A 12 -16.90 -19.05 0.78
CA PRO A 12 -16.41 -19.45 2.08
C PRO A 12 -15.67 -18.28 2.77
N PRO A 13 -15.66 -18.23 4.12
CA PRO A 13 -14.85 -17.27 4.86
C PRO A 13 -13.37 -17.41 4.47
N ALA A 14 -12.65 -16.28 4.46
CA ALA A 14 -11.23 -16.26 4.14
C ALA A 14 -10.48 -17.29 5.00
N PRO A 15 -9.71 -18.22 4.40
CA PRO A 15 -9.00 -19.24 5.16
C PRO A 15 -7.99 -18.60 6.12
N GLY A 16 -7.95 -19.08 7.36
CA GLY A 16 -6.93 -18.72 8.32
C GLY A 16 -5.55 -19.11 7.77
N ALA A 17 -4.63 -18.13 7.68
CA ALA A 17 -3.30 -18.36 7.17
C ALA A 17 -2.55 -19.42 8.00
N SER A 18 -2.14 -20.50 7.38
CA SER A 18 -1.30 -21.50 8.02
C SER A 18 0.17 -21.08 8.00
N PRO A 19 0.90 -21.15 9.11
CA PRO A 19 2.29 -20.72 9.17
C PRO A 19 3.21 -21.69 8.43
N ARG A 20 3.95 -21.20 7.43
CA ARG A 20 5.11 -21.92 6.88
C ARG A 20 6.37 -21.55 7.66
N PRO A 21 7.21 -22.49 8.08
CA PRO A 21 8.49 -22.16 8.72
C PRO A 21 9.44 -21.53 7.70
N ARG A 22 9.89 -20.29 7.97
CA ARG A 22 10.96 -19.62 7.22
C ARG A 22 12.34 -19.97 7.77
N PRO A 23 13.39 -20.06 6.93
CA PRO A 23 14.76 -20.07 7.42
C PRO A 23 15.06 -18.74 8.10
N ALA A 24 15.76 -18.79 9.24
CA ALA A 24 16.17 -17.64 10.03
C ALA A 24 17.09 -16.72 9.19
N GLN A 25 16.59 -15.56 8.80
CA GLN A 25 17.40 -14.50 8.21
C GLN A 25 18.00 -13.64 9.32
N GLY A 26 19.28 -13.30 9.17
CA GLY A 26 20.12 -12.65 10.18
C GLY A 26 19.53 -11.37 10.75
N GLY A 27 19.70 -11.17 12.05
CA GLY A 27 19.11 -10.12 12.86
C GLY A 27 19.45 -8.70 12.38
N GLY A 28 18.50 -8.07 11.69
CA GLY A 28 18.48 -6.63 11.45
C GLY A 28 17.96 -5.93 12.70
N VAL A 29 18.70 -4.94 13.20
CA VAL A 29 18.26 -4.08 14.30
C VAL A 29 17.08 -3.24 13.81
N PHE A 30 15.87 -3.66 14.12
CA PHE A 30 14.66 -2.90 13.87
C PHE A 30 14.63 -1.67 14.78
N MET A 31 14.90 -0.49 14.24
CA MET A 31 14.60 0.76 14.93
C MET A 31 13.08 0.91 15.07
N ALA A 32 12.57 0.83 16.30
CA ALA A 32 11.16 1.04 16.60
C ALA A 32 10.70 2.40 16.04
N ARG A 33 9.86 2.37 14.99
CA ARG A 33 9.28 3.59 14.42
C ARG A 33 8.38 4.27 15.45
N THR A 34 8.51 5.58 15.55
CA THR A 34 7.71 6.38 16.48
C THR A 34 6.23 6.32 16.07
N LYS A 35 5.39 5.78 16.93
CA LYS A 35 3.95 5.58 16.78
C LYS A 35 3.20 6.90 16.53
N SER A 36 3.15 7.41 15.30
CA SER A 36 2.42 8.64 15.01
C SER A 36 0.93 8.42 14.73
N PHE A 37 0.56 7.21 14.32
CA PHE A 37 -0.80 6.85 13.97
C PHE A 37 -1.70 6.53 15.18
N THR A 38 -1.13 6.31 16.36
CA THR A 38 -1.86 5.89 17.56
C THR A 38 -2.74 6.98 18.17
N ARG A 39 -2.64 8.23 17.71
CA ARG A 39 -3.44 9.35 18.22
C ARG A 39 -4.78 9.54 17.48
N ARG A 40 -5.02 8.86 16.37
CA ARG A 40 -6.31 8.90 15.69
C ARG A 40 -7.27 7.92 16.37
N SER A 41 -8.48 8.41 16.69
CA SER A 41 -9.52 7.55 17.27
C SER A 41 -9.77 6.33 16.38
N ARG A 42 -9.94 5.18 17.01
CA ARG A 42 -10.46 3.95 16.38
C ARG A 42 -11.98 3.87 16.45
N GLU A 43 -12.58 4.75 17.21
CA GLU A 43 -14.02 4.71 17.40
C GLU A 43 -14.72 4.91 16.05
N LEU A 44 -15.54 3.95 15.70
CA LEU A 44 -16.34 3.99 14.48
C LEU A 44 -17.69 4.63 14.81
N PRO A 45 -18.11 5.63 14.02
CA PRO A 45 -19.51 6.07 14.04
C PRO A 45 -20.46 4.88 13.85
N PRO A 46 -21.68 4.91 14.38
CA PRO A 46 -22.61 3.77 14.37
C PRO A 46 -22.86 3.18 12.97
N ASN A 47 -22.93 4.03 11.95
CA ASN A 47 -23.08 3.60 10.55
C ASN A 47 -21.87 2.82 10.05
N LEU A 48 -20.64 3.30 10.29
CA LEU A 48 -19.42 2.61 9.88
C LEU A 48 -19.19 1.33 10.69
N ARG A 49 -19.60 1.31 11.96
CA ARG A 49 -19.54 0.09 12.78
C ARG A 49 -20.44 -1.00 12.22
N ARG A 50 -21.69 -0.70 11.88
CA ARG A 50 -22.61 -1.64 11.25
C ARG A 50 -22.06 -2.17 9.92
N THR A 51 -21.50 -1.28 9.08
CA THR A 51 -20.87 -1.70 7.83
C THR A 51 -19.68 -2.64 8.10
N TRP A 52 -18.80 -2.28 9.06
CA TRP A 52 -17.67 -3.12 9.45
C TRP A 52 -18.14 -4.52 9.86
N GLU A 53 -19.09 -4.61 10.79
CA GLU A 53 -19.63 -5.89 11.27
C GLU A 53 -20.22 -6.75 10.14
N ALA A 54 -20.85 -6.12 9.17
CA ALA A 54 -21.47 -6.81 8.04
C ALA A 54 -20.47 -7.33 6.98
N VAL A 55 -19.39 -6.57 6.70
CA VAL A 55 -18.56 -6.85 5.52
C VAL A 55 -17.09 -7.14 5.82
N ALA A 56 -16.59 -6.84 7.05
CA ALA A 56 -15.20 -7.11 7.41
C ALA A 56 -14.78 -8.58 7.21
N PRO A 57 -15.61 -9.59 7.53
CA PRO A 57 -15.23 -10.98 7.32
C PRO A 57 -14.88 -11.32 5.86
N ARG A 58 -15.36 -10.53 4.90
CA ARG A 58 -15.11 -10.72 3.46
C ARG A 58 -13.79 -10.10 3.01
N TYR A 59 -13.39 -8.98 3.64
CA TYR A 59 -12.29 -8.17 3.15
C TYR A 59 -11.10 -8.09 4.09
N VAL A 60 -11.34 -8.17 5.41
CA VAL A 60 -10.29 -7.96 6.41
C VAL A 60 -9.57 -9.26 6.72
N ILE A 61 -8.24 -9.20 6.62
CA ILE A 61 -7.37 -10.26 7.11
C ILE A 61 -7.07 -9.99 8.58
N GLU A 62 -7.39 -10.93 9.46
CA GLU A 62 -7.04 -10.87 10.87
C GLU A 62 -5.67 -11.52 11.11
N PRO A 63 -4.61 -10.72 11.29
CA PRO A 63 -3.28 -11.29 11.52
C PRO A 63 -3.13 -11.74 12.97
N ARG A 64 -2.24 -12.70 13.19
CA ARG A 64 -1.67 -12.86 14.52
C ARG A 64 -0.83 -11.61 14.84
N ARG A 65 -1.14 -10.97 15.98
CA ARG A 65 -0.52 -9.70 16.36
C ARG A 65 0.85 -9.92 17.02
N GLY A 66 1.78 -8.99 16.73
CA GLY A 66 3.04 -8.85 17.45
C GLY A 66 2.85 -8.06 18.76
N VAL A 67 3.92 -7.41 19.22
CA VAL A 67 3.93 -6.66 20.50
C VAL A 67 2.98 -5.45 20.50
N GLY A 68 2.74 -4.85 19.33
CA GLY A 68 1.87 -3.69 19.19
C GLY A 68 0.63 -4.00 18.35
N ARG A 69 -0.40 -3.17 18.49
CA ARG A 69 -1.68 -3.39 17.82
C ARG A 69 -1.61 -3.38 16.28
N THR A 70 -0.76 -2.54 15.70
CA THR A 70 -0.54 -2.44 14.25
C THR A 70 0.68 -3.25 13.82
N THR A 71 1.25 -4.05 14.72
CA THR A 71 2.33 -4.97 14.39
C THR A 71 1.78 -6.36 14.10
N VAL A 72 2.40 -7.03 13.17
CA VAL A 72 2.12 -8.42 12.80
C VAL A 72 3.19 -9.29 13.42
N ALA A 73 2.84 -10.48 13.89
CA ALA A 73 3.81 -11.44 14.43
C ALA A 73 4.77 -11.89 13.33
N GLU A 74 6.05 -12.04 13.64
CA GLU A 74 7.11 -12.35 12.65
C GLU A 74 6.91 -13.69 11.94
N ASP A 75 6.19 -14.60 12.58
CA ASP A 75 5.85 -15.92 12.04
C ASP A 75 4.48 -15.96 11.35
N PHE A 76 3.82 -14.82 11.16
CA PHE A 76 2.60 -14.69 10.37
C PHE A 76 2.96 -14.27 8.94
N ALA A 77 2.67 -15.13 7.97
CA ALA A 77 2.85 -14.86 6.55
C ALA A 77 1.55 -15.07 5.79
N LEU A 78 1.42 -14.42 4.64
CA LEU A 78 0.30 -14.56 3.72
C LEU A 78 0.77 -15.27 2.44
N ASP A 79 -0.04 -16.19 1.95
CA ASP A 79 -0.01 -16.65 0.56
C ASP A 79 -1.16 -15.94 -0.19
N PRO A 80 -0.89 -15.08 -1.15
CA PRO A 80 -1.95 -14.40 -1.91
C PRO A 80 -2.91 -15.35 -2.59
N ALA A 81 -2.43 -16.49 -3.09
CA ALA A 81 -3.30 -17.47 -3.74
C ALA A 81 -4.33 -18.07 -2.75
N GLU A 82 -3.92 -18.31 -1.51
CA GLU A 82 -4.84 -18.75 -0.45
C GLU A 82 -5.80 -17.63 -0.03
N VAL A 83 -5.28 -16.40 0.13
CA VAL A 83 -6.05 -15.23 0.60
C VAL A 83 -7.12 -14.80 -0.39
N PHE A 84 -6.83 -14.85 -1.69
CA PHE A 84 -7.77 -14.45 -2.76
C PHE A 84 -8.49 -15.65 -3.38
N GLY A 85 -8.06 -16.87 -3.12
CA GLY A 85 -8.61 -18.10 -3.70
C GLY A 85 -8.28 -18.27 -5.19
N ARG A 86 -7.26 -17.55 -5.68
CA ARG A 86 -6.78 -17.59 -7.08
C ARG A 86 -5.36 -17.07 -7.20
N CYS A 87 -4.71 -17.38 -8.31
CA CYS A 87 -3.44 -16.77 -8.72
C CYS A 87 -3.72 -15.62 -9.69
N ALA A 88 -3.40 -14.38 -9.29
CA ALA A 88 -3.53 -13.19 -10.12
C ALA A 88 -2.42 -12.19 -9.77
N PRO A 89 -2.09 -11.24 -10.69
CA PRO A 89 -1.12 -10.20 -10.37
C PRO A 89 -1.54 -9.40 -9.13
N LEU A 90 -0.64 -9.30 -8.14
CA LEU A 90 -0.91 -8.61 -6.89
C LEU A 90 -0.41 -7.17 -6.93
N THR A 91 -1.27 -6.23 -6.54
CA THR A 91 -0.92 -4.85 -6.20
C THR A 91 -1.05 -4.62 -4.71
N ILE A 92 -0.02 -4.05 -4.08
CA ILE A 92 -0.01 -3.70 -2.65
C ILE A 92 -0.11 -2.19 -2.52
N GLU A 93 -1.17 -1.66 -1.89
CA GLU A 93 -1.25 -0.25 -1.53
C GLU A 93 -0.90 -0.02 -0.07
N VAL A 94 0.13 0.77 0.17
CA VAL A 94 0.59 1.15 1.51
C VAL A 94 0.02 2.49 1.91
N GLY A 95 -0.86 2.49 2.91
CA GLY A 95 -1.57 3.67 3.36
C GLY A 95 -2.79 3.99 2.49
N SER A 96 -3.66 3.02 2.26
CA SER A 96 -4.84 3.15 1.39
C SER A 96 -5.87 4.19 1.86
N GLY A 97 -5.76 4.68 3.09
CA GLY A 97 -6.67 5.68 3.64
C GLY A 97 -8.14 5.26 3.59
N THR A 98 -8.95 5.99 2.82
CA THR A 98 -10.38 5.68 2.62
C THR A 98 -10.65 4.81 1.39
N GLY A 99 -9.60 4.31 0.74
CA GLY A 99 -9.65 3.30 -0.31
C GLY A 99 -10.18 3.76 -1.66
N GLU A 100 -10.23 5.07 -1.93
CA GLU A 100 -10.76 5.59 -3.20
C GLU A 100 -10.01 5.05 -4.39
N GLN A 101 -8.68 5.14 -4.35
CA GLN A 101 -7.80 4.65 -5.40
C GLN A 101 -7.92 3.13 -5.57
N LEU A 102 -7.81 2.39 -4.45
CA LEU A 102 -7.81 0.93 -4.48
C LEU A 102 -9.12 0.36 -5.04
N VAL A 103 -10.27 0.90 -4.59
CA VAL A 103 -11.59 0.43 -5.05
C VAL A 103 -11.80 0.75 -6.52
N ALA A 104 -11.39 1.93 -6.99
CA ALA A 104 -11.48 2.28 -8.41
C ALA A 104 -10.64 1.34 -9.29
N ALA A 105 -9.41 1.05 -8.87
CA ALA A 105 -8.52 0.14 -9.58
C ALA A 105 -9.05 -1.31 -9.58
N ALA A 106 -9.55 -1.79 -8.44
CA ALA A 106 -10.11 -3.13 -8.32
C ALA A 106 -11.36 -3.33 -9.19
N ALA A 107 -12.20 -2.29 -9.30
CA ALA A 107 -13.36 -2.32 -10.19
C ALA A 107 -12.96 -2.30 -11.68
N ALA A 108 -11.90 -1.56 -12.03
CA ALA A 108 -11.41 -1.46 -13.39
C ALA A 108 -10.63 -2.73 -13.85
N HIS A 109 -10.03 -3.45 -12.92
CA HIS A 109 -9.16 -4.58 -13.19
C HIS A 109 -9.55 -5.80 -12.33
N PRO A 110 -10.66 -6.49 -12.65
CA PRO A 110 -11.10 -7.67 -11.89
C PRO A 110 -10.17 -8.89 -12.05
N ASP A 111 -9.26 -8.84 -13.02
CA ASP A 111 -8.20 -9.83 -13.27
C ASP A 111 -6.98 -9.71 -12.35
N ARG A 112 -6.93 -8.67 -11.50
CA ARG A 112 -5.85 -8.41 -10.54
C ARG A 112 -6.35 -8.49 -9.12
N ASP A 113 -5.44 -8.67 -8.16
CA ASP A 113 -5.72 -8.67 -6.73
C ASP A 113 -5.06 -7.48 -6.04
N TYR A 114 -5.71 -6.97 -5.00
CA TYR A 114 -5.31 -5.76 -4.30
C TYR A 114 -5.24 -5.98 -2.80
N LEU A 115 -4.06 -5.79 -2.21
CA LEU A 115 -3.82 -5.85 -0.76
C LEU A 115 -3.57 -4.45 -0.22
N ALA A 116 -4.43 -3.97 0.67
CA ALA A 116 -4.24 -2.73 1.41
C ALA A 116 -3.57 -2.98 2.76
N LEU A 117 -2.52 -2.22 3.08
CA LEU A 117 -1.99 -2.09 4.44
C LEU A 117 -2.30 -0.69 4.97
N GLU A 118 -3.14 -0.61 6.00
CA GLU A 118 -3.58 0.66 6.59
C GLU A 118 -3.64 0.54 8.12
N VAL A 119 -3.33 1.62 8.82
CA VAL A 119 -3.35 1.66 10.31
C VAL A 119 -4.55 2.44 10.87
N TRP A 120 -5.21 3.21 10.02
CA TRP A 120 -6.33 4.07 10.42
C TRP A 120 -7.68 3.37 10.22
N VAL A 121 -8.21 2.78 11.30
CA VAL A 121 -9.44 1.97 11.29
C VAL A 121 -10.65 2.66 10.66
N PRO A 122 -10.93 3.96 10.93
CA PRO A 122 -12.03 4.65 10.24
C PRO A 122 -11.82 4.79 8.72
N GLY A 123 -10.57 4.85 8.28
CA GLY A 123 -10.23 4.78 6.84
C GLY A 123 -10.58 3.42 6.26
N ILE A 124 -10.12 2.36 6.91
CA ILE A 124 -10.45 0.98 6.52
C ILE A 124 -11.97 0.79 6.45
N ALA A 125 -12.72 1.22 7.47
CA ALA A 125 -14.19 1.10 7.46
C ALA A 125 -14.86 1.79 6.26
N LYS A 126 -14.33 2.94 5.83
CA LYS A 126 -14.78 3.64 4.61
C LYS A 126 -14.40 2.89 3.35
N LEU A 127 -13.17 2.32 3.30
CA LEU A 127 -12.73 1.46 2.20
C LEU A 127 -13.69 0.27 2.06
N LEU A 128 -13.97 -0.44 3.16
CA LEU A 128 -14.90 -1.57 3.18
C LEU A 128 -16.29 -1.21 2.67
N SER A 129 -16.81 -0.04 3.09
CA SER A 129 -18.11 0.46 2.62
C SER A 129 -18.12 0.70 1.11
N LYS A 130 -17.04 1.30 0.56
CA LYS A 130 -16.90 1.54 -0.88
C LYS A 130 -16.74 0.25 -1.67
N ALA A 131 -15.89 -0.66 -1.17
CA ALA A 131 -15.65 -1.96 -1.82
C ALA A 131 -16.94 -2.78 -1.91
N ALA A 132 -17.69 -2.85 -0.82
CA ALA A 132 -18.98 -3.54 -0.80
C ALA A 132 -20.02 -2.85 -1.71
N GLY A 133 -20.08 -1.51 -1.70
CA GLY A 133 -20.98 -0.73 -2.55
C GLY A 133 -20.67 -0.87 -4.05
N ALA A 134 -19.39 -1.03 -4.41
CA ALA A 134 -18.94 -1.28 -5.77
C ALA A 134 -19.01 -2.76 -6.19
N GLY A 135 -19.31 -3.67 -5.26
CA GLY A 135 -19.38 -5.11 -5.52
C GLY A 135 -18.02 -5.74 -5.89
N VAL A 136 -16.89 -5.10 -5.55
CA VAL A 136 -15.55 -5.66 -5.85
C VAL A 136 -15.18 -6.74 -4.84
N GLU A 137 -14.55 -7.81 -5.31
CA GLU A 137 -14.19 -8.98 -4.49
C GLU A 137 -12.69 -9.22 -4.41
N ASN A 138 -11.93 -8.57 -5.26
CA ASN A 138 -10.48 -8.69 -5.44
C ASN A 138 -9.68 -7.73 -4.55
N ILE A 139 -10.24 -7.34 -3.39
CA ILE A 139 -9.55 -6.53 -2.38
C ILE A 139 -9.43 -7.33 -1.08
N ARG A 140 -8.27 -7.22 -0.42
CA ARG A 140 -8.09 -7.59 0.98
C ARG A 140 -7.40 -6.47 1.73
N VAL A 141 -7.71 -6.35 3.01
CA VAL A 141 -7.21 -5.27 3.86
C VAL A 141 -6.60 -5.85 5.13
N LEU A 142 -5.42 -5.38 5.46
CA LEU A 142 -4.71 -5.71 6.69
C LEU A 142 -4.50 -4.45 7.52
N GLU A 143 -5.04 -4.40 8.76
CA GLU A 143 -4.68 -3.35 9.71
C GLU A 143 -3.25 -3.57 10.19
N ALA A 144 -2.26 -2.95 9.54
CA ALA A 144 -0.86 -3.11 9.89
C ALA A 144 0.00 -1.88 9.55
N ASP A 145 1.08 -1.68 10.31
CA ASP A 145 2.20 -0.82 9.90
C ASP A 145 3.01 -1.56 8.84
N ALA A 146 2.94 -1.09 7.60
CA ALA A 146 3.56 -1.72 6.46
C ALA A 146 5.08 -1.89 6.62
N ALA A 147 5.77 -0.90 7.19
CA ALA A 147 7.21 -0.99 7.38
C ALA A 147 7.62 -2.06 8.40
N GLN A 148 6.71 -2.44 9.31
CA GLN A 148 6.93 -3.53 10.25
C GLN A 148 6.48 -4.88 9.66
N ALA A 149 5.36 -4.88 8.94
CA ALA A 149 4.73 -6.12 8.50
C ALA A 149 5.39 -6.72 7.25
N LEU A 150 5.66 -5.91 6.22
CA LEU A 150 6.13 -6.38 4.92
C LEU A 150 7.37 -7.28 4.98
N PRO A 151 8.38 -7.03 5.84
CA PRO A 151 9.58 -7.88 5.89
C PRO A 151 9.32 -9.38 6.13
N HIS A 152 8.18 -9.74 6.69
CA HIS A 152 7.84 -11.14 6.97
C HIS A 152 6.46 -11.57 6.49
N LEU A 153 5.66 -10.61 5.97
CA LEU A 153 4.28 -10.86 5.58
C LEU A 153 4.15 -11.63 4.27
N LEU A 154 5.00 -11.33 3.30
CA LEU A 154 4.93 -11.88 1.94
C LEU A 154 6.31 -12.37 1.48
N ASP A 155 6.31 -13.37 0.62
CA ASP A 155 7.53 -13.89 0.00
C ASP A 155 8.10 -12.93 -1.05
N ASP A 156 9.35 -13.18 -1.47
CA ASP A 156 10.03 -12.45 -2.53
C ASP A 156 9.25 -12.56 -3.84
N ALA A 157 9.32 -11.53 -4.68
CA ALA A 157 8.71 -11.54 -6.02
C ALA A 157 7.20 -11.86 -6.02
N THR A 158 6.48 -11.41 -5.00
CA THR A 158 5.03 -11.66 -4.85
C THR A 158 4.17 -10.56 -5.48
N ALA A 159 4.69 -9.34 -5.59
CA ALA A 159 3.91 -8.19 -6.03
C ALA A 159 4.29 -7.73 -7.44
N ARG A 160 3.28 -7.52 -8.29
CA ARG A 160 3.43 -6.83 -9.57
C ARG A 160 3.64 -5.34 -9.40
N GLU A 161 2.89 -4.72 -8.51
CA GLU A 161 3.00 -3.30 -8.20
C GLU A 161 2.94 -3.06 -6.69
N VAL A 162 3.68 -2.06 -6.22
CA VAL A 162 3.53 -1.47 -4.89
C VAL A 162 3.18 -0.01 -5.06
N TRP A 163 2.15 0.47 -4.37
CA TRP A 163 1.70 1.85 -4.40
C TRP A 163 1.90 2.53 -3.05
N THR A 164 2.43 3.74 -3.09
CA THR A 164 2.61 4.59 -1.90
C THR A 164 2.21 6.01 -2.28
N PHE A 165 0.91 6.31 -2.22
CA PHE A 165 0.37 7.59 -2.64
C PHE A 165 0.13 8.51 -1.44
N PHE A 166 0.63 9.73 -1.52
CA PHE A 166 0.49 10.81 -0.54
C PHE A 166 0.77 10.38 0.92
N PRO A 167 1.90 9.68 1.17
CA PRO A 167 2.27 9.33 2.54
C PRO A 167 2.58 10.58 3.36
N ASP A 168 2.46 10.47 4.69
CA ASP A 168 2.68 11.58 5.62
C ASP A 168 4.03 12.29 5.36
N PRO A 169 4.05 13.59 4.97
CA PRO A 169 5.28 14.27 4.54
C PRO A 169 6.19 14.70 5.68
N TRP A 170 5.72 14.67 6.94
CA TRP A 170 6.51 15.04 8.12
C TRP A 170 7.30 16.33 7.93
N ARG A 171 6.62 17.45 7.70
CA ARG A 171 7.15 18.76 7.29
C ARG A 171 8.33 19.27 8.14
N LYS A 172 8.28 19.05 9.48
CA LYS A 172 9.34 19.53 10.38
C LYS A 172 10.60 18.68 10.20
N ALA A 173 11.76 19.30 9.99
CA ALA A 173 13.03 18.61 9.76
C ALA A 173 13.33 17.50 10.78
N ARG A 174 13.10 17.74 12.08
CA ARG A 174 13.26 16.75 13.16
C ARG A 174 12.34 15.51 13.01
N HIS A 175 11.29 15.60 12.19
CA HIS A 175 10.32 14.52 11.95
C HIS A 175 10.55 13.78 10.64
N ARG A 176 11.41 14.26 9.73
CA ARG A 176 11.67 13.63 8.43
C ARG A 176 12.12 12.17 8.54
N LYS A 177 12.81 11.80 9.63
CA LYS A 177 13.16 10.40 9.96
C LYS A 177 11.95 9.46 10.11
N ARG A 178 10.72 10.00 10.17
CA ARG A 178 9.46 9.24 10.25
C ARG A 178 8.86 8.96 8.87
N ARG A 179 9.40 9.56 7.82
CA ARG A 179 8.94 9.35 6.45
C ARG A 179 9.04 7.86 6.10
N LEU A 180 7.99 7.35 5.47
CA LEU A 180 7.90 5.95 5.10
C LEU A 180 8.97 5.58 4.07
N VAL A 181 9.06 6.39 3.00
CA VAL A 181 10.01 6.16 1.92
C VAL A 181 11.42 6.46 2.42
N SER A 182 12.20 5.39 2.58
CA SER A 182 13.57 5.36 3.10
C SER A 182 14.35 4.25 2.37
N GLY A 183 15.67 4.27 2.45
CA GLY A 183 16.49 3.24 1.81
C GLY A 183 16.15 1.81 2.25
N SER A 184 15.89 1.60 3.55
CA SER A 184 15.48 0.29 4.06
C SER A 184 14.10 -0.13 3.53
N PHE A 185 13.17 0.80 3.39
CA PHE A 185 11.86 0.52 2.84
C PHE A 185 11.93 0.25 1.33
N ALA A 186 12.82 0.95 0.60
CA ALA A 186 13.06 0.68 -0.82
C ALA A 186 13.62 -0.72 -1.08
N LEU A 187 14.55 -1.19 -0.25
CA LEU A 187 15.07 -2.57 -0.34
C LEU A 187 13.95 -3.59 -0.10
N GLU A 188 13.07 -3.32 0.85
CA GLU A 188 11.95 -4.20 1.15
C GLU A 188 10.92 -4.23 0.01
N VAL A 189 10.57 -3.06 -0.55
CA VAL A 189 9.69 -3.01 -1.72
C VAL A 189 10.33 -3.72 -2.92
N ALA A 190 11.63 -3.51 -3.17
CA ALA A 190 12.34 -4.18 -4.26
C ALA A 190 12.39 -5.71 -4.07
N ARG A 191 12.45 -6.21 -2.83
CA ARG A 191 12.34 -7.64 -2.53
C ARG A 191 10.97 -8.21 -2.93
N LEU A 192 9.91 -7.49 -2.58
CA LEU A 192 8.53 -7.90 -2.83
C LEU A 192 8.15 -7.87 -4.31
N LEU A 193 8.69 -6.92 -5.06
CA LEU A 193 8.39 -6.79 -6.48
C LEU A 193 8.93 -7.99 -7.29
N GLU A 194 8.12 -8.51 -8.20
CA GLU A 194 8.57 -9.42 -9.25
C GLU A 194 9.53 -8.72 -10.22
N ASP A 195 10.24 -9.45 -11.06
CA ASP A 195 11.15 -8.86 -12.04
C ASP A 195 10.37 -7.99 -13.03
N GLY A 196 10.81 -6.74 -13.17
CA GLY A 196 10.08 -5.72 -13.94
C GLY A 196 8.82 -5.18 -13.24
N GLY A 197 8.55 -5.60 -12.00
CA GLY A 197 7.50 -5.02 -11.17
C GLY A 197 7.81 -3.56 -10.81
N VAL A 198 6.79 -2.78 -10.42
CA VAL A 198 6.90 -1.33 -10.32
C VAL A 198 6.45 -0.80 -8.96
N TRP A 199 7.27 0.05 -8.35
CA TRP A 199 6.88 0.88 -7.22
C TRP A 199 6.41 2.24 -7.70
N ARG A 200 5.13 2.57 -7.51
CA ARG A 200 4.55 3.86 -7.85
C ARG A 200 4.36 4.69 -6.60
N MET A 201 4.84 5.90 -6.66
CA MET A 201 4.70 6.87 -5.57
C MET A 201 4.13 8.19 -6.08
N ALA A 202 3.43 8.91 -5.22
CA ALA A 202 3.02 10.28 -5.49
C ALA A 202 3.03 11.09 -4.19
N THR A 203 3.42 12.36 -4.27
CA THR A 203 3.33 13.31 -3.17
C THR A 203 3.18 14.74 -3.70
N ASP A 204 2.45 15.57 -2.97
CA ASP A 204 2.29 17.00 -3.23
C ASP A 204 3.26 17.85 -2.36
N TRP A 205 4.32 17.23 -1.84
CA TRP A 205 5.30 17.85 -0.97
C TRP A 205 6.69 17.76 -1.61
N ASP A 206 7.19 18.88 -2.14
CA ASP A 206 8.39 18.93 -2.98
C ASP A 206 9.61 18.28 -2.34
N ASP A 207 9.98 18.66 -1.11
CA ASP A 207 11.15 18.08 -0.44
C ASP A 207 11.02 16.60 -0.11
N TYR A 208 9.79 16.07 -0.10
CA TYR A 208 9.57 14.64 0.02
C TYR A 208 9.61 13.94 -1.36
N ALA A 209 9.16 14.62 -2.41
CA ALA A 209 9.30 14.12 -3.78
C ALA A 209 10.78 13.93 -4.14
N TRP A 210 11.63 14.93 -3.85
CA TRP A 210 13.08 14.82 -4.06
C TRP A 210 13.68 13.66 -3.27
N GLN A 211 13.31 13.50 -1.99
CA GLN A 211 13.76 12.37 -1.18
C GLN A 211 13.29 11.02 -1.77
N MET A 212 12.03 10.90 -2.24
CA MET A 212 11.51 9.65 -2.84
C MET A 212 12.31 9.26 -4.07
N ARG A 213 12.56 10.22 -4.97
CA ARG A 213 13.41 10.02 -6.14
C ARG A 213 14.80 9.55 -5.74
N ASP A 214 15.45 10.29 -4.84
CA ASP A 214 16.82 9.99 -4.40
C ASP A 214 16.91 8.59 -3.74
N VAL A 215 15.86 8.18 -3.03
CA VAL A 215 15.79 6.84 -2.42
C VAL A 215 15.69 5.76 -3.50
N VAL A 216 14.92 5.97 -4.57
CA VAL A 216 14.86 5.03 -5.69
C VAL A 216 16.22 4.94 -6.37
N GLU A 217 16.82 6.06 -6.74
CA GLU A 217 18.11 6.12 -7.45
C GLU A 217 19.29 5.56 -6.62
N ALA A 218 19.21 5.65 -5.31
CA ALA A 218 20.22 5.06 -4.41
C ALA A 218 20.01 3.57 -4.14
N CYS A 219 18.86 3.00 -4.52
CA CYS A 219 18.57 1.60 -4.28
C CYS A 219 19.17 0.71 -5.38
N PRO A 220 20.13 -0.20 -5.07
CA PRO A 220 20.79 -1.00 -6.09
C PRO A 220 19.89 -2.03 -6.80
N LEU A 221 18.66 -2.21 -6.31
CA LEU A 221 17.69 -3.17 -6.82
C LEU A 221 16.56 -2.49 -7.62
N LEU A 222 16.56 -1.17 -7.70
CA LEU A 222 15.57 -0.39 -8.43
C LEU A 222 16.25 0.48 -9.48
N ASP A 223 15.57 0.67 -10.59
CA ASP A 223 15.91 1.65 -11.61
C ASP A 223 14.85 2.77 -11.61
N ASN A 224 15.26 4.00 -11.92
CA ASN A 224 14.34 5.10 -12.20
C ASN A 224 14.21 5.25 -13.73
N PRO A 225 13.13 4.74 -14.34
CA PRO A 225 12.97 4.81 -15.80
C PRO A 225 12.81 6.23 -16.35
N HIS A 226 12.66 7.22 -15.46
CA HIS A 226 12.51 8.64 -15.77
C HIS A 226 13.71 9.49 -15.34
N ALA A 227 14.87 8.86 -15.09
CA ALA A 227 16.09 9.58 -14.72
C ALA A 227 16.39 10.71 -15.72
N GLY A 228 16.60 11.94 -15.18
CA GLY A 228 16.82 13.14 -15.99
C GLY A 228 15.56 13.78 -16.60
N GLU A 229 14.40 13.14 -16.53
CA GLU A 229 13.17 13.71 -17.05
C GLU A 229 12.50 14.68 -16.03
N ARG A 230 11.77 15.66 -16.56
CA ARG A 230 10.93 16.59 -15.77
C ARG A 230 11.68 17.24 -14.61
N PRO A 231 12.71 18.04 -14.89
CA PRO A 231 13.42 18.76 -13.84
C PRO A 231 12.48 19.69 -13.07
N ASP A 232 12.73 19.81 -11.77
CA ASP A 232 12.00 20.70 -10.88
C ASP A 232 12.87 21.88 -10.50
N PRO A 233 12.52 23.11 -10.94
CA PRO A 233 13.33 24.32 -10.61
C PRO A 233 13.46 24.61 -9.11
N ALA A 234 12.56 24.06 -8.27
CA ALA A 234 12.61 24.20 -6.82
C ALA A 234 13.52 23.16 -6.14
N ASP A 235 13.97 22.14 -6.87
CA ASP A 235 14.90 21.13 -6.36
C ASP A 235 16.26 21.77 -6.03
N PRO A 236 16.92 21.39 -4.92
CA PRO A 236 18.33 21.75 -4.68
C PRO A 236 19.28 21.35 -5.84
N ARG A 237 18.86 20.42 -6.69
CA ARG A 237 19.51 20.02 -7.95
C ARG A 237 18.55 20.27 -9.11
N PRO A 238 18.34 21.52 -9.57
CA PRO A 238 17.23 21.90 -10.44
C PRO A 238 17.23 21.19 -11.79
N ASP A 239 18.39 20.75 -12.29
CA ASP A 239 18.53 20.06 -13.57
C ASP A 239 18.48 18.53 -13.45
N HIS A 240 18.32 17.99 -12.22
CA HIS A 240 18.43 16.56 -11.99
C HIS A 240 17.24 15.78 -12.57
N GLY A 241 16.03 16.30 -12.47
CA GLY A 241 14.81 15.63 -12.93
C GLY A 241 14.51 14.35 -12.17
N GLY A 242 14.08 13.31 -12.89
CA GLY A 242 13.79 11.99 -12.32
C GLY A 242 12.35 11.79 -11.89
N PHE A 243 11.41 12.60 -12.38
CA PHE A 243 9.99 12.51 -12.10
C PHE A 243 9.21 11.88 -13.25
N ALA A 244 8.31 10.97 -12.92
CA ALA A 244 7.42 10.31 -13.86
C ALA A 244 6.28 11.25 -14.33
N PRO A 245 5.66 10.98 -15.50
CA PRO A 245 4.37 11.55 -15.81
C PRO A 245 3.34 11.08 -14.77
N ARG A 246 2.26 11.86 -14.61
CA ARG A 246 1.15 11.43 -13.75
C ARG A 246 0.68 10.04 -14.15
N TYR A 247 0.60 9.13 -13.19
CA TYR A 247 0.09 7.78 -13.45
C TYR A 247 -1.39 7.85 -13.88
N GLU A 248 -1.70 7.37 -15.08
CA GLU A 248 -3.06 7.42 -15.64
C GLU A 248 -4.07 6.62 -14.83
N GLY A 249 -3.65 5.50 -14.24
CA GLY A 249 -4.47 4.68 -13.34
C GLY A 249 -4.71 5.31 -11.97
N ARG A 250 -4.11 6.47 -11.64
CA ARG A 250 -4.32 7.15 -10.38
C ARG A 250 -5.47 8.16 -10.50
N ILE A 251 -6.55 7.91 -9.79
CA ILE A 251 -7.69 8.85 -9.71
C ILE A 251 -7.30 10.09 -8.88
N VAL A 252 -8.02 11.19 -9.07
CA VAL A 252 -7.90 12.36 -8.20
C VAL A 252 -8.65 12.08 -6.91
N THR A 253 -7.92 11.80 -5.84
CA THR A 253 -8.49 11.52 -4.53
C THR A 253 -8.78 12.83 -3.77
N HIS A 254 -9.59 12.74 -2.71
CA HIS A 254 -9.83 13.88 -1.82
C HIS A 254 -8.52 14.49 -1.25
N PHE A 255 -7.49 13.69 -1.03
CA PHE A 255 -6.18 14.21 -0.57
C PHE A 255 -5.48 15.01 -1.67
N GLU A 256 -5.49 14.53 -2.91
CA GLU A 256 -4.91 15.24 -4.05
C GLU A 256 -5.67 16.56 -4.31
N THR A 257 -7.01 16.53 -4.30
CA THR A 257 -7.85 17.73 -4.45
C THR A 257 -7.45 18.81 -3.43
N ARG A 258 -7.32 18.46 -2.17
CA ARG A 258 -6.87 19.41 -1.13
C ARG A 258 -5.45 19.95 -1.36
N GLY A 259 -4.58 19.16 -1.98
CA GLY A 259 -3.27 19.62 -2.42
C GLY A 259 -3.37 20.67 -3.51
N LEU A 260 -4.15 20.37 -4.53
CA LEU A 260 -4.41 21.25 -5.68
C LEU A 260 -5.06 22.56 -5.25
N ASP A 261 -6.09 22.52 -4.38
CA ASP A 261 -6.76 23.69 -3.81
C ASP A 261 -5.78 24.59 -3.01
N ALA A 262 -4.73 23.99 -2.45
CA ALA A 262 -3.65 24.70 -1.78
C ALA A 262 -2.50 25.14 -2.71
N GLY A 263 -2.67 25.02 -4.03
CA GLY A 263 -1.70 25.39 -5.05
C GLY A 263 -0.49 24.45 -5.16
N ARG A 264 -0.54 23.26 -4.56
CA ARG A 264 0.54 22.27 -4.64
C ARG A 264 0.38 21.38 -5.87
N ARG A 265 1.49 20.99 -6.45
CA ARG A 265 1.52 19.99 -7.54
C ARG A 265 1.89 18.62 -6.97
N ALA A 266 1.29 17.57 -7.50
CA ALA A 266 1.73 16.23 -7.22
C ALA A 266 2.91 15.87 -8.13
N HIS A 267 3.95 15.30 -7.52
CA HIS A 267 5.07 14.65 -8.21
C HIS A 267 4.81 13.16 -8.20
N ASP A 268 4.95 12.52 -9.35
CA ASP A 268 4.91 11.08 -9.49
C ASP A 268 6.34 10.54 -9.61
N ILE A 269 6.66 9.48 -8.90
CA ILE A 269 7.96 8.82 -8.90
C ILE A 269 7.75 7.33 -9.14
N VAL A 270 8.61 6.74 -9.95
CA VAL A 270 8.58 5.31 -10.29
C VAL A 270 9.93 4.68 -9.96
N GLY A 271 9.88 3.53 -9.28
CA GLY A 271 11.02 2.62 -9.18
C GLY A 271 10.68 1.31 -9.88
N ALA A 272 11.42 0.94 -10.90
CA ALA A 272 11.26 -0.34 -11.60
C ALA A 272 12.21 -1.38 -11.00
N ARG A 273 11.72 -2.59 -10.70
CA ARG A 273 12.55 -3.68 -10.19
C ARG A 273 13.50 -4.17 -11.28
N ILE A 274 14.80 -4.08 -11.02
CA ILE A 274 15.84 -4.66 -11.87
C ILE A 274 15.71 -6.20 -11.80
N PRO A 275 15.79 -6.93 -12.94
CA PRO A 275 15.70 -8.38 -12.93
C PRO A 275 16.69 -9.03 -11.97
N ARG A 276 16.28 -10.10 -11.31
CA ARG A 276 17.17 -10.93 -10.48
C ARG A 276 18.15 -11.66 -11.37
N ALA A 277 19.40 -11.78 -10.90
CA ALA A 277 20.45 -12.50 -11.61
C ALA A 277 20.25 -14.03 -11.50
#